data_97e32654ff5be2ba99e6e8136a278ce8
#
_entry.id   97e32654ff5be2ba99e6e8136a278ce8
#
_cell.length_a   1.000
_cell.length_b   1.000
_cell.length_c   1.000
_cell.angle_alpha   90.00
_cell.angle_beta   90.00
_cell.angle_gamma   90.00
#
_symmetry.space_group_name_H-M   'P 1'
#
loop_
_entity.id
_entity.type
_entity.pdbx_description
1 polymer ?
#
loop_
_entity_poly.entity_id
_entity_poly.type
_entity_poly.pdbx_seq_one_letter_code
_entity_poly.pdbx_strand_id
1 'polypeptide(L)'
;MYICFFFSTFVAQMGNIIQYIIEFLLYGNQEAANLVGYTSAESDWEKYRVVVVPNGQLGKNIVVPDLSDVYIETITHDGDERRFVIHTDIIYNTFFFISRAEELINPQRDDHGRFLAQYSILGENNRLMIPTVDEYARLLMKLLGLQLPTPSFSQIYLTHDIDSIANYRHLRGAIGGLMRGQWRAVFSSQRDIHNDPAFTFSWLIKQDKKIEGAKCIYFVKDTAGKGYDYPQYNLAGKDFAMVKQLLENSDAQIGWHGSYYGGKVIGPARLHRSHYLRCSIDQMQNLADMGVTEDFTMMFPDHVGFRLQTTRAVRWINPKTMSLTNLVLHPLTVMDCTLSNSQYMNLNEDEAYFECQRLIEKVYQNAGELVLLWHNTIITNEGYHRSLYPKLLNLLTETTHE
;
A
#
# COMPACT_ATOMS: atom_id res chain seq x y z
N MET A 1 4.59 27.69 -11.84
CA MET A 1 5.71 28.21 -11.04
C MET A 1 6.19 27.21 -9.99
N TYR A 2 5.32 26.56 -9.20
CA TYR A 2 5.72 25.56 -8.19
C TYR A 2 6.44 24.33 -8.78
N ILE A 3 6.02 23.80 -9.93
CA ILE A 3 6.56 22.60 -10.55
C ILE A 3 8.00 22.80 -11.04
N CYS A 4 8.34 23.97 -11.65
CA CYS A 4 9.69 24.27 -12.06
C CYS A 4 10.64 24.46 -10.87
N PHE A 5 10.14 24.99 -9.76
CA PHE A 5 10.91 25.13 -8.52
C PHE A 5 11.18 23.76 -7.89
N PHE A 6 10.19 22.89 -7.84
CA PHE A 6 10.35 21.50 -7.35
C PHE A 6 11.40 20.72 -8.15
N PHE A 7 11.38 20.83 -9.48
CA PHE A 7 12.32 20.12 -10.33
C PHE A 7 13.76 20.62 -10.18
N SER A 8 13.98 21.93 -10.17
CA SER A 8 15.31 22.48 -9.96
C SER A 8 15.90 22.14 -8.59
N THR A 9 15.06 22.08 -7.56
CA THR A 9 15.44 21.65 -6.21
C THR A 9 15.73 20.15 -6.17
N PHE A 10 14.95 19.32 -6.89
CA PHE A 10 15.18 17.89 -7.03
C PHE A 10 16.59 17.59 -7.56
N VAL A 11 17.00 18.22 -8.66
CA VAL A 11 18.33 17.96 -9.25
C VAL A 11 19.47 18.49 -8.39
N ALA A 12 19.30 19.65 -7.73
CA ALA A 12 20.38 20.33 -7.03
C ALA A 12 20.69 19.82 -5.61
N GLN A 13 19.71 19.21 -4.90
CA GLN A 13 19.84 18.88 -3.48
C GLN A 13 19.85 17.36 -3.17
N MET A 14 19.85 16.46 -4.16
CA MET A 14 19.28 15.13 -3.96
C MET A 14 20.14 13.93 -4.33
N GLY A 15 21.44 14.03 -4.28
CA GLY A 15 22.32 12.88 -4.57
C GLY A 15 21.88 11.58 -3.85
N ASN A 16 21.54 11.66 -2.57
CA ASN A 16 21.12 10.48 -1.78
C ASN A 16 19.78 9.91 -2.20
N ILE A 17 18.83 10.76 -2.63
CA ILE A 17 17.50 10.29 -3.05
C ILE A 17 17.57 9.70 -4.46
N ILE A 18 18.31 10.34 -5.37
CA ILE A 18 18.56 9.81 -6.71
C ILE A 18 19.24 8.44 -6.61
N GLN A 19 20.29 8.34 -5.79
CA GLN A 19 20.96 7.07 -5.56
C GLN A 19 20.01 6.02 -5.00
N TYR A 20 19.21 6.37 -3.99
CA TYR A 20 18.19 5.47 -3.44
C TYR A 20 17.19 5.00 -4.51
N ILE A 21 16.71 5.91 -5.36
CA ILE A 21 15.75 5.55 -6.42
C ILE A 21 16.39 4.61 -7.45
N ILE A 22 17.63 4.87 -7.87
CA ILE A 22 18.34 4.00 -8.78
C ILE A 22 18.55 2.60 -8.17
N GLU A 23 18.98 2.54 -6.92
CA GLU A 23 19.12 1.28 -6.19
C GLU A 23 17.77 0.57 -6.04
N PHE A 24 16.68 1.30 -5.74
CA PHE A 24 15.34 0.76 -5.66
C PHE A 24 14.88 0.15 -7.00
N LEU A 25 15.09 0.85 -8.12
CA LEU A 25 14.79 0.33 -9.46
C LEU A 25 15.61 -0.91 -9.80
N LEU A 26 16.81 -1.06 -9.24
CA LEU A 26 17.69 -2.20 -9.45
C LEU A 26 17.61 -3.27 -8.34
N TYR A 27 16.52 -3.32 -7.59
CA TYR A 27 16.29 -4.29 -6.51
C TYR A 27 17.43 -4.33 -5.49
N GLY A 28 18.02 -3.18 -5.17
CA GLY A 28 19.09 -3.03 -4.19
C GLY A 28 20.49 -3.36 -4.72
N ASN A 29 20.67 -3.61 -6.02
CA ASN A 29 21.97 -3.89 -6.62
C ASN A 29 22.80 -2.62 -6.74
N GLN A 30 23.65 -2.35 -5.74
CA GLN A 30 24.50 -1.15 -5.67
C GLN A 30 25.59 -1.11 -6.74
N GLU A 31 26.14 -2.26 -7.14
CA GLU A 31 27.16 -2.32 -8.19
C GLU A 31 26.56 -1.88 -9.54
N ALA A 32 25.40 -2.41 -9.87
CA ALA A 32 24.69 -2.00 -11.07
C ALA A 32 24.22 -0.54 -11.03
N ALA A 33 23.88 -0.02 -9.85
CA ALA A 33 23.47 1.38 -9.69
C ALA A 33 24.59 2.36 -10.11
N ASN A 34 25.87 2.01 -9.94
CA ASN A 34 27.00 2.80 -10.39
C ASN A 34 27.12 2.90 -11.93
N LEU A 35 26.43 2.03 -12.66
CA LEU A 35 26.39 2.03 -14.13
C LEU A 35 25.29 2.95 -14.68
N VAL A 36 24.48 3.57 -13.81
CA VAL A 36 23.35 4.43 -14.18
C VAL A 36 23.68 5.89 -13.83
N GLY A 37 23.67 6.74 -14.83
CA GLY A 37 23.82 8.19 -14.67
C GLY A 37 22.47 8.91 -14.69
N TYR A 38 22.36 9.98 -13.90
CA TYR A 38 21.22 10.91 -13.95
C TYR A 38 21.75 12.31 -14.24
N THR A 39 21.88 12.63 -15.52
CA THR A 39 22.54 13.87 -15.97
C THR A 39 22.06 14.32 -17.35
N SER A 40 21.96 15.63 -17.56
CA SER A 40 21.73 16.25 -18.86
C SER A 40 23.04 16.66 -19.57
N ALA A 41 24.20 16.54 -18.90
CA ALA A 41 25.47 16.86 -19.48
C ALA A 41 25.98 15.72 -20.37
N GLU A 42 25.95 15.90 -21.68
CA GLU A 42 26.39 14.89 -22.65
C GLU A 42 27.87 14.47 -22.44
N SER A 43 28.71 15.37 -21.95
CA SER A 43 30.11 15.10 -21.60
C SER A 43 30.26 14.04 -20.48
N ASP A 44 29.22 13.80 -19.71
CA ASP A 44 29.25 12.80 -18.64
C ASP A 44 28.67 11.43 -19.07
N TRP A 45 28.02 11.33 -20.23
CA TRP A 45 27.37 10.12 -20.68
C TRP A 45 28.34 8.95 -20.86
N GLU A 46 29.59 9.24 -21.20
CA GLU A 46 30.62 8.21 -21.35
C GLU A 46 30.96 7.45 -20.07
N LYS A 47 30.61 8.01 -18.90
CA LYS A 47 30.89 7.42 -17.60
C LYS A 47 29.91 6.30 -17.24
N TYR A 48 28.77 6.19 -17.94
CA TYR A 48 27.67 5.30 -17.58
C TYR A 48 27.27 4.38 -18.74
N ARG A 49 26.72 3.22 -18.40
CA ARG A 49 26.12 2.30 -19.39
C ARG A 49 24.70 2.72 -19.75
N VAL A 50 23.95 3.23 -18.78
CA VAL A 50 22.63 3.81 -18.97
C VAL A 50 22.60 5.20 -18.39
N VAL A 51 22.14 6.16 -19.17
CA VAL A 51 21.92 7.54 -18.72
C VAL A 51 20.43 7.84 -18.74
N VAL A 52 19.88 8.37 -17.65
CA VAL A 52 18.55 8.95 -17.62
C VAL A 52 18.68 10.46 -17.64
N VAL A 53 18.05 11.10 -18.63
CA VAL A 53 18.13 12.57 -18.80
C VAL A 53 17.08 13.24 -17.94
N PRO A 54 17.48 14.09 -16.97
CA PRO A 54 16.55 14.86 -16.15
C PRO A 54 15.72 15.83 -17.00
N ASN A 55 14.40 15.69 -17.01
CA ASN A 55 13.52 16.62 -17.72
C ASN A 55 12.28 17.06 -16.94
N GLY A 56 11.95 16.39 -15.84
CA GLY A 56 10.86 16.74 -14.92
C GLY A 56 9.50 16.91 -15.60
N GLN A 57 9.15 16.06 -16.54
CA GLN A 57 7.94 16.23 -17.36
C GLN A 57 6.64 15.86 -16.61
N LEU A 58 6.67 14.98 -15.63
CA LEU A 58 5.50 14.72 -14.79
C LEU A 58 5.12 15.99 -14.02
N GLY A 59 3.93 16.49 -14.29
CA GLY A 59 3.39 17.71 -13.69
C GLY A 59 3.22 18.87 -14.67
N LYS A 60 3.72 18.78 -15.91
CA LYS A 60 3.45 19.78 -16.97
C LYS A 60 2.41 19.31 -17.97
N ASN A 61 2.43 18.02 -18.35
CA ASN A 61 1.39 17.35 -19.11
C ASN A 61 1.16 16.00 -18.42
N ILE A 62 0.01 15.85 -17.82
CA ILE A 62 -0.35 14.77 -16.92
C ILE A 62 -0.62 13.49 -17.72
N VAL A 63 0.41 12.92 -18.32
CA VAL A 63 0.35 11.57 -18.93
C VAL A 63 1.39 10.72 -18.25
N VAL A 64 0.94 9.62 -17.63
CA VAL A 64 1.84 8.59 -17.14
C VAL A 64 2.34 7.80 -18.33
N PRO A 65 3.63 7.87 -18.69
CA PRO A 65 4.14 7.17 -19.87
C PRO A 65 3.97 5.66 -19.72
N ASP A 66 3.49 5.01 -20.76
CA ASP A 66 3.63 3.58 -20.94
C ASP A 66 5.10 3.22 -21.20
N LEU A 67 5.47 1.96 -21.03
CA LEU A 67 6.79 1.50 -21.45
C LEU A 67 7.05 1.74 -22.94
N SER A 68 6.00 1.66 -23.77
CA SER A 68 6.05 1.98 -25.20
C SER A 68 6.36 3.45 -25.48
N ASP A 69 6.06 4.35 -24.54
CA ASP A 69 6.28 5.79 -24.65
C ASP A 69 7.64 6.22 -24.11
N VAL A 70 8.38 5.28 -23.50
CA VAL A 70 9.75 5.54 -23.00
C VAL A 70 10.69 5.69 -24.19
N TYR A 71 11.14 6.93 -24.43
CA TYR A 71 12.08 7.19 -25.50
C TYR A 71 13.51 6.84 -25.09
N ILE A 72 14.12 5.89 -25.83
CA ILE A 72 15.46 5.37 -25.58
C ILE A 72 16.29 5.54 -26.85
N GLU A 73 17.44 6.23 -26.71
CA GLU A 73 18.45 6.33 -27.74
C GLU A 73 19.57 5.31 -27.44
N THR A 74 20.06 4.64 -28.49
CA THR A 74 21.20 3.73 -28.38
C THR A 74 22.41 4.38 -29.03
N ILE A 75 23.46 4.58 -28.26
CA ILE A 75 24.76 5.10 -28.73
C ILE A 75 25.71 3.92 -28.81
N THR A 76 26.32 3.72 -30.01
CA THR A 76 27.34 2.70 -30.22
C THR A 76 28.71 3.39 -30.37
N HIS A 77 29.66 3.03 -29.53
CA HIS A 77 31.04 3.45 -29.63
C HIS A 77 31.90 2.37 -30.32
N ASP A 78 33.10 2.74 -30.81
CA ASP A 78 34.05 1.82 -31.40
C ASP A 78 34.34 0.63 -30.47
N GLY A 79 33.92 -0.59 -30.86
CA GLY A 79 34.21 -1.80 -30.11
C GLY A 79 33.01 -2.54 -29.49
N ASP A 80 31.79 -2.41 -30.01
CA ASP A 80 30.59 -3.15 -29.60
C ASP A 80 29.95 -2.78 -28.23
N GLU A 81 30.45 -1.84 -27.47
CA GLU A 81 29.79 -1.38 -26.27
C GLU A 81 28.59 -0.47 -26.58
N ARG A 82 27.39 -1.00 -26.34
CA ARG A 82 26.15 -0.23 -26.45
C ARG A 82 25.87 0.53 -25.17
N ARG A 83 25.62 1.85 -25.27
CA ARG A 83 25.11 2.69 -24.21
C ARG A 83 23.68 3.10 -24.52
N PHE A 84 22.90 3.31 -23.49
CA PHE A 84 21.48 3.67 -23.62
C PHE A 84 21.24 5.02 -22.95
N VAL A 85 20.57 5.92 -23.65
CA VAL A 85 20.13 7.20 -23.12
C VAL A 85 18.61 7.20 -23.07
N ILE A 86 18.04 7.27 -21.88
CA ILE A 86 16.61 7.31 -21.62
C ILE A 86 16.20 8.77 -21.47
N HIS A 87 15.47 9.28 -22.45
CA HIS A 87 15.00 10.67 -22.45
C HIS A 87 13.69 10.84 -21.65
N THR A 88 12.99 9.77 -21.33
CA THR A 88 11.87 9.78 -20.37
C THR A 88 12.44 9.74 -18.95
N ASP A 89 12.10 10.72 -18.12
CA ASP A 89 12.68 10.83 -16.78
C ASP A 89 12.06 9.81 -15.79
N ILE A 90 12.43 8.54 -15.96
CA ILE A 90 11.94 7.44 -15.12
C ILE A 90 12.37 7.58 -13.65
N ILE A 91 13.44 8.30 -13.35
CA ILE A 91 13.90 8.54 -11.97
C ILE A 91 13.00 9.55 -11.28
N TYR A 92 12.70 10.68 -11.94
CA TYR A 92 11.75 11.65 -11.40
C TYR A 92 10.33 11.09 -11.32
N ASN A 93 9.91 10.32 -12.32
CA ASN A 93 8.61 9.65 -12.30
C ASN A 93 8.48 8.68 -11.12
N THR A 94 9.53 7.91 -10.84
CA THR A 94 9.58 7.04 -9.66
C THR A 94 9.48 7.85 -8.37
N PHE A 95 10.28 8.92 -8.22
CA PHE A 95 10.18 9.84 -7.08
C PHE A 95 8.74 10.35 -6.90
N PHE A 96 8.12 10.81 -7.98
CA PHE A 96 6.78 11.40 -7.96
C PHE A 96 5.74 10.45 -7.36
N PHE A 97 5.78 9.17 -7.74
CA PHE A 97 4.85 8.16 -7.24
C PHE A 97 5.17 7.71 -5.81
N ILE A 98 6.42 7.28 -5.56
CA ILE A 98 6.76 6.67 -4.27
C ILE A 98 6.80 7.67 -3.11
N SER A 99 6.99 8.96 -3.38
CA SER A 99 6.94 10.04 -2.39
C SER A 99 5.53 10.59 -2.16
N ARG A 100 4.57 10.30 -3.06
CA ARG A 100 3.25 10.92 -3.12
C ARG A 100 3.31 12.43 -3.46
N ALA A 101 4.31 12.86 -4.25
CA ALA A 101 4.48 14.26 -4.62
C ALA A 101 3.26 14.85 -5.35
N GLU A 102 2.47 14.01 -6.05
CA GLU A 102 1.20 14.40 -6.66
C GLU A 102 0.28 15.15 -5.71
N GLU A 103 0.22 14.71 -4.46
CA GLU A 103 -0.67 15.28 -3.44
C GLU A 103 -0.27 16.68 -2.95
N LEU A 104 0.92 17.16 -3.32
CA LEU A 104 1.33 18.54 -3.08
C LEU A 104 0.84 19.49 -4.17
N ILE A 105 0.64 18.99 -5.38
CA ILE A 105 0.20 19.80 -6.53
C ILE A 105 -1.30 19.68 -6.77
N ASN A 106 -1.93 18.56 -6.38
CA ASN A 106 -3.37 18.37 -6.44
C ASN A 106 -3.99 18.41 -5.04
N PRO A 107 -4.70 19.50 -4.67
CA PRO A 107 -5.28 19.68 -3.34
C PRO A 107 -6.63 18.97 -3.14
N GLN A 108 -7.17 18.30 -4.17
CA GLN A 108 -8.48 17.66 -4.09
C GLN A 108 -8.51 16.59 -2.99
N ARG A 109 -9.56 16.61 -2.19
CA ARG A 109 -9.81 15.65 -1.11
C ARG A 109 -11.30 15.38 -1.01
N ASP A 110 -11.64 14.16 -0.56
CA ASP A 110 -13.02 13.84 -0.20
C ASP A 110 -13.42 14.43 1.16
N ASP A 111 -14.66 14.18 1.59
CA ASP A 111 -15.20 14.65 2.86
C ASP A 111 -14.43 14.13 4.09
N HIS A 112 -13.64 13.08 3.93
CA HIS A 112 -12.73 12.53 4.93
C HIS A 112 -11.31 13.10 4.86
N GLY A 113 -11.04 14.01 3.91
CA GLY A 113 -9.70 14.57 3.68
C GLY A 113 -8.73 13.58 3.02
N ARG A 114 -9.23 12.54 2.33
CA ARG A 114 -8.44 11.53 1.63
C ARG A 114 -8.25 11.91 0.17
N PHE A 115 -7.11 11.53 -0.39
CA PHE A 115 -6.85 11.63 -1.82
C PHE A 115 -7.36 10.37 -2.51
N LEU A 116 -8.37 10.51 -3.38
CA LEU A 116 -9.02 9.40 -4.06
C LEU A 116 -8.34 9.07 -5.39
N ALA A 117 -8.56 7.85 -5.89
CA ALA A 117 -8.07 7.39 -7.19
C ALA A 117 -8.56 8.29 -8.32
N GLN A 118 -9.82 8.75 -8.26
CA GLN A 118 -10.40 9.64 -9.26
C GLN A 118 -9.75 11.05 -9.31
N TYR A 119 -8.97 11.43 -8.30
CA TYR A 119 -8.23 12.70 -8.28
C TYR A 119 -6.78 12.52 -8.74
N SER A 120 -6.33 11.26 -8.87
CA SER A 120 -4.98 10.94 -9.27
C SER A 120 -4.85 10.84 -10.79
N ILE A 121 -3.70 11.25 -11.31
CA ILE A 121 -3.32 11.00 -12.70
C ILE A 121 -3.37 9.50 -13.05
N LEU A 122 -3.24 8.63 -12.07
CA LEU A 122 -3.33 7.18 -12.25
C LEU A 122 -4.76 6.75 -12.59
N GLY A 123 -5.78 7.34 -11.94
CA GLY A 123 -7.18 7.11 -12.27
C GLY A 123 -7.53 7.70 -13.64
N GLU A 124 -7.11 8.93 -13.93
CA GLU A 124 -7.34 9.60 -15.21
C GLU A 124 -6.72 8.84 -16.39
N ASN A 125 -5.59 8.14 -16.18
CA ASN A 125 -4.87 7.41 -17.22
C ASN A 125 -5.09 5.87 -17.17
N ASN A 126 -6.04 5.37 -16.37
CA ASN A 126 -6.30 3.93 -16.20
C ASN A 126 -5.06 3.11 -15.78
N ARG A 127 -4.22 3.67 -14.90
CA ARG A 127 -2.95 3.07 -14.46
C ARG A 127 -2.98 2.50 -13.05
N LEU A 128 -4.12 2.49 -12.38
CA LEU A 128 -4.26 2.02 -10.99
C LEU A 128 -3.81 0.56 -10.80
N MET A 129 -4.05 -0.29 -11.81
CA MET A 129 -3.75 -1.73 -11.80
C MET A 129 -2.37 -2.08 -12.37
N ILE A 130 -1.55 -1.10 -12.69
CA ILE A 130 -0.25 -1.29 -13.35
C ILE A 130 0.85 -0.73 -12.43
N PRO A 131 1.83 -1.54 -12.01
CA PRO A 131 2.93 -1.06 -11.19
C PRO A 131 4.03 -0.45 -12.08
N THR A 132 3.81 0.78 -12.56
CA THR A 132 4.67 1.47 -13.55
C THR A 132 6.13 1.59 -13.09
N VAL A 133 6.38 1.78 -11.81
CA VAL A 133 7.75 1.85 -11.24
C VAL A 133 8.45 0.50 -11.36
N ASP A 134 7.73 -0.61 -11.19
CA ASP A 134 8.31 -1.95 -11.39
C ASP A 134 8.53 -2.23 -12.87
N GLU A 135 7.71 -1.68 -13.77
CA GLU A 135 7.98 -1.73 -15.22
C GLU A 135 9.27 -0.96 -15.58
N TYR A 136 9.50 0.23 -15.01
CA TYR A 136 10.77 0.96 -15.16
C TYR A 136 11.96 0.18 -14.61
N ALA A 137 11.80 -0.50 -13.48
CA ALA A 137 12.82 -1.37 -12.93
C ALA A 137 13.21 -2.49 -13.90
N ARG A 138 12.23 -3.20 -14.45
CA ARG A 138 12.44 -4.25 -15.46
C ARG A 138 13.12 -3.74 -16.72
N LEU A 139 12.73 -2.55 -17.19
CA LEU A 139 13.36 -1.89 -18.33
C LEU A 139 14.84 -1.61 -18.05
N LEU A 140 15.14 -0.95 -16.93
CA LEU A 140 16.51 -0.58 -16.55
C LEU A 140 17.42 -1.80 -16.42
N MET A 141 16.92 -2.87 -15.77
CA MET A 141 17.64 -4.13 -15.65
C MET A 141 17.95 -4.76 -17.01
N LYS A 142 16.97 -4.77 -17.94
CA LYS A 142 17.18 -5.28 -19.31
C LYS A 142 18.25 -4.50 -20.06
N LEU A 143 18.25 -3.18 -19.98
CA LEU A 143 19.27 -2.32 -20.64
C LEU A 143 20.68 -2.55 -20.08
N LEU A 144 20.77 -2.86 -18.79
CA LEU A 144 22.02 -3.23 -18.13
C LEU A 144 22.45 -4.68 -18.39
N GLY A 145 21.59 -5.50 -19.02
CA GLY A 145 21.86 -6.92 -19.24
C GLY A 145 21.77 -7.77 -17.96
N LEU A 146 21.04 -7.29 -16.96
CA LEU A 146 20.84 -8.00 -15.69
C LEU A 146 19.70 -9.00 -15.78
N GLN A 147 19.81 -10.08 -15.00
CA GLN A 147 18.75 -11.05 -14.86
C GLN A 147 17.56 -10.42 -14.10
N LEU A 148 16.36 -10.56 -14.65
CA LEU A 148 15.14 -10.12 -13.98
C LEU A 148 14.86 -10.98 -12.74
N PRO A 149 14.20 -10.40 -11.71
CA PRO A 149 13.76 -11.18 -10.55
C PRO A 149 12.88 -12.35 -10.98
N THR A 150 13.12 -13.51 -10.36
CA THR A 150 12.21 -14.66 -10.53
C THR A 150 10.85 -14.34 -9.92
N PRO A 151 9.75 -14.61 -10.65
CA PRO A 151 8.42 -14.43 -10.10
C PRO A 151 8.24 -15.13 -8.74
N SER A 152 7.81 -14.38 -7.75
CA SER A 152 7.61 -14.85 -6.37
C SER A 152 6.91 -13.77 -5.54
N PHE A 153 6.45 -14.12 -4.34
CA PHE A 153 6.13 -13.11 -3.33
C PHE A 153 7.36 -12.92 -2.43
N SER A 154 7.87 -11.69 -2.33
CA SER A 154 8.93 -11.38 -1.35
C SER A 154 8.40 -11.50 0.08
N GLN A 155 7.11 -11.16 0.30
CA GLN A 155 6.36 -11.38 1.53
C GLN A 155 4.85 -11.33 1.26
N ILE A 156 4.09 -12.16 1.96
CA ILE A 156 2.63 -12.07 2.03
C ILE A 156 2.25 -11.53 3.42
N TYR A 157 1.47 -10.46 3.44
CA TYR A 157 0.88 -9.87 4.65
C TYR A 157 -0.63 -10.07 4.61
N LEU A 158 -1.17 -10.82 5.56
CA LEU A 158 -2.60 -10.95 5.80
C LEU A 158 -2.93 -10.02 6.97
N THR A 159 -3.67 -8.95 6.69
CA THR A 159 -3.83 -7.87 7.65
C THR A 159 -5.30 -7.61 7.96
N HIS A 160 -5.57 -7.22 9.21
CA HIS A 160 -6.93 -7.05 9.72
C HIS A 160 -7.02 -5.79 10.58
N ASP A 161 -7.94 -4.89 10.23
CA ASP A 161 -8.23 -3.72 11.05
C ASP A 161 -9.35 -4.05 12.04
N ILE A 162 -9.08 -3.86 13.33
CA ILE A 162 -10.06 -4.09 14.40
C ILE A 162 -10.78 -2.79 14.69
N ASP A 163 -11.76 -2.44 13.85
CA ASP A 163 -12.59 -1.27 14.06
C ASP A 163 -13.58 -1.47 15.19
N SER A 164 -14.08 -2.69 15.33
CA SER A 164 -14.95 -3.13 16.41
C SER A 164 -14.72 -4.60 16.69
N ILE A 165 -14.76 -4.99 17.97
CA ILE A 165 -14.65 -6.41 18.36
C ILE A 165 -15.99 -7.13 18.36
N ALA A 166 -17.11 -6.38 18.35
CA ALA A 166 -18.46 -6.95 18.39
C ALA A 166 -19.50 -5.92 17.94
N ASN A 167 -20.59 -6.38 17.33
CA ASN A 167 -21.68 -5.54 16.87
C ASN A 167 -22.64 -5.13 18.00
N TYR A 168 -22.88 -6.00 18.98
CA TYR A 168 -23.95 -5.81 19.97
C TYR A 168 -23.46 -5.56 21.39
N ARG A 169 -22.14 -5.50 21.61
CA ARG A 169 -21.56 -5.27 22.94
C ARG A 169 -21.48 -3.80 23.34
N HIS A 170 -21.82 -2.90 22.43
CA HIS A 170 -21.94 -1.47 22.72
C HIS A 170 -23.40 -1.00 22.58
N LEU A 171 -23.76 0.06 23.31
CA LEU A 171 -25.16 0.49 23.51
C LEU A 171 -25.90 0.75 22.18
N ARG A 172 -25.30 1.48 21.26
CA ARG A 172 -25.93 1.78 19.94
C ARG A 172 -26.14 0.51 19.11
N GLY A 173 -25.19 -0.41 19.11
CA GLY A 173 -25.30 -1.67 18.40
C GLY A 173 -26.38 -2.55 18.98
N ALA A 174 -26.46 -2.67 20.31
CA ALA A 174 -27.51 -3.42 20.98
C ALA A 174 -28.91 -2.86 20.68
N ILE A 175 -29.10 -1.53 20.86
CA ILE A 175 -30.37 -0.85 20.56
C ILE A 175 -30.73 -1.03 19.07
N GLY A 176 -29.81 -0.77 18.16
CA GLY A 176 -30.01 -0.94 16.73
C GLY A 176 -30.38 -2.39 16.34
N GLY A 177 -29.75 -3.39 16.97
CA GLY A 177 -30.09 -4.79 16.79
C GLY A 177 -31.51 -5.11 17.26
N LEU A 178 -31.91 -4.62 18.43
CA LEU A 178 -33.27 -4.78 18.96
C LEU A 178 -34.32 -4.14 18.03
N MET A 179 -34.05 -2.92 17.54
CA MET A 179 -34.95 -2.22 16.60
C MET A 179 -35.10 -2.95 15.26
N ARG A 180 -34.10 -3.70 14.81
CA ARG A 180 -34.15 -4.55 13.62
C ARG A 180 -34.73 -5.94 13.89
N GLY A 181 -35.25 -6.20 15.08
CA GLY A 181 -35.83 -7.51 15.45
C GLY A 181 -34.79 -8.61 15.71
N GLN A 182 -33.52 -8.28 15.83
CA GLN A 182 -32.38 -9.20 16.03
C GLN A 182 -32.16 -9.55 17.52
N TRP A 183 -33.22 -9.55 18.33
CA TRP A 183 -33.15 -9.70 19.78
C TRP A 183 -32.39 -10.96 20.23
N ARG A 184 -32.56 -12.09 19.53
CA ARG A 184 -31.83 -13.34 19.84
C ARG A 184 -30.33 -13.17 19.71
N ALA A 185 -29.83 -12.52 18.62
CA ALA A 185 -28.43 -12.26 18.39
C ALA A 185 -27.88 -11.29 19.44
N VAL A 186 -28.62 -10.22 19.75
CA VAL A 186 -28.25 -9.25 20.80
C VAL A 186 -28.07 -9.95 22.15
N PHE A 187 -29.08 -10.70 22.62
CA PHE A 187 -28.98 -11.36 23.94
C PHE A 187 -27.94 -12.47 23.96
N SER A 188 -27.77 -13.20 22.85
CA SER A 188 -26.70 -14.21 22.72
C SER A 188 -25.32 -13.60 22.81
N SER A 189 -25.07 -12.49 22.08
CA SER A 189 -23.82 -11.72 22.15
C SER A 189 -23.56 -11.17 23.56
N GLN A 190 -24.60 -10.61 24.23
CA GLN A 190 -24.45 -10.12 25.61
C GLN A 190 -24.07 -11.21 26.60
N ARG A 191 -24.50 -12.44 26.39
CA ARG A 191 -24.18 -13.60 27.23
C ARG A 191 -22.76 -14.11 26.94
N ASP A 192 -22.39 -14.24 25.66
CA ASP A 192 -21.08 -14.72 25.21
C ASP A 192 -20.70 -14.01 23.91
N ILE A 193 -19.54 -13.34 23.90
CA ILE A 193 -19.04 -12.57 22.76
C ILE A 193 -18.80 -13.45 21.52
N HIS A 194 -18.50 -14.73 21.69
CA HIS A 194 -18.31 -15.67 20.57
C HIS A 194 -19.58 -15.84 19.72
N ASN A 195 -20.75 -15.49 20.26
CA ASN A 195 -22.01 -15.48 19.52
C ASN A 195 -22.26 -14.14 18.79
N ASP A 196 -21.37 -13.16 18.91
CA ASP A 196 -21.50 -11.89 18.18
C ASP A 196 -21.08 -12.09 16.71
N PRO A 197 -21.89 -11.66 15.74
CA PRO A 197 -21.59 -11.86 14.33
C PRO A 197 -20.29 -11.19 13.85
N ALA A 198 -19.80 -10.15 14.55
CA ALA A 198 -18.53 -9.50 14.26
C ALA A 198 -17.33 -10.14 14.97
N PHE A 199 -17.55 -11.07 15.92
CA PHE A 199 -16.47 -11.78 16.59
C PHE A 199 -15.95 -12.94 15.74
N THR A 200 -15.32 -12.62 14.61
CA THR A 200 -14.87 -13.58 13.59
C THR A 200 -13.39 -13.93 13.67
N PHE A 201 -12.70 -13.51 14.73
CA PHE A 201 -11.22 -13.66 14.88
C PHE A 201 -10.74 -15.11 14.75
N SER A 202 -11.40 -16.07 15.43
CA SER A 202 -11.02 -17.48 15.32
C SER A 202 -11.17 -18.03 13.89
N TRP A 203 -12.14 -17.53 13.15
CA TRP A 203 -12.32 -17.91 11.75
C TRP A 203 -11.22 -17.31 10.87
N LEU A 204 -10.91 -15.99 11.00
CA LEU A 204 -9.84 -15.35 10.27
C LEU A 204 -8.49 -16.05 10.53
N ILE A 205 -8.10 -16.20 11.79
CA ILE A 205 -6.86 -16.89 12.19
C ILE A 205 -6.77 -18.30 11.57
N LYS A 206 -7.91 -19.04 11.51
CA LYS A 206 -7.94 -20.35 10.87
C LYS A 206 -7.72 -20.28 9.36
N GLN A 207 -8.20 -19.23 8.68
CA GLN A 207 -7.96 -19.05 7.26
C GLN A 207 -6.50 -18.65 7.01
N ASP A 208 -5.99 -17.67 7.75
CA ASP A 208 -4.64 -17.13 7.59
C ASP A 208 -3.56 -18.20 7.76
N LYS A 209 -3.73 -19.10 8.71
CA LYS A 209 -2.83 -20.24 8.95
C LYS A 209 -2.68 -21.22 7.77
N LYS A 210 -3.49 -21.09 6.72
CA LYS A 210 -3.34 -21.89 5.51
C LYS A 210 -2.19 -21.43 4.63
N ILE A 211 -1.73 -20.19 4.78
CA ILE A 211 -0.66 -19.62 3.97
C ILE A 211 0.63 -19.67 4.77
N GLU A 212 1.45 -20.64 4.46
CA GLU A 212 2.75 -20.81 5.10
C GLU A 212 3.66 -19.60 4.80
N GLY A 213 4.37 -19.12 5.81
CA GLY A 213 5.27 -17.96 5.68
C GLY A 213 4.58 -16.61 5.59
N ALA A 214 3.23 -16.54 5.58
CA ALA A 214 2.54 -15.26 5.65
C ALA A 214 2.71 -14.61 7.03
N LYS A 215 2.86 -13.29 7.05
CA LYS A 215 2.81 -12.48 8.26
C LYS A 215 1.40 -11.96 8.49
N CYS A 216 0.81 -12.35 9.63
CA CYS A 216 -0.52 -11.90 10.03
C CYS A 216 -0.40 -10.70 10.96
N ILE A 217 -1.08 -9.59 10.66
CA ILE A 217 -1.04 -8.36 11.47
C ILE A 217 -2.46 -7.90 11.76
N TYR A 218 -2.76 -7.69 13.04
CA TYR A 218 -4.02 -7.10 13.49
C TYR A 218 -3.77 -5.69 14.00
N PHE A 219 -4.36 -4.70 13.34
CA PHE A 219 -4.24 -3.29 13.71
C PHE A 219 -5.31 -2.92 14.71
N VAL A 220 -4.88 -2.57 15.92
CA VAL A 220 -5.73 -2.29 17.09
C VAL A 220 -5.92 -0.80 17.25
N LYS A 221 -7.18 -0.39 17.41
CA LYS A 221 -7.56 1.01 17.56
C LYS A 221 -7.50 1.46 19.01
N ASP A 222 -6.75 2.55 19.26
CA ASP A 222 -6.72 3.27 20.54
C ASP A 222 -7.37 4.64 20.41
N THR A 223 -8.67 4.69 20.58
CA THR A 223 -9.43 5.92 20.32
C THR A 223 -10.39 6.26 21.43
N ALA A 224 -10.80 7.52 21.48
CA ALA A 224 -11.85 8.00 22.38
C ALA A 224 -13.26 7.56 21.96
N GLY A 225 -13.42 6.78 20.87
CA GLY A 225 -14.70 6.26 20.39
C GLY A 225 -15.71 7.33 19.99
N LYS A 226 -15.26 8.45 19.43
CA LYS A 226 -16.11 9.53 18.96
C LYS A 226 -16.22 9.55 17.44
N GLY A 227 -17.37 9.96 16.91
CA GLY A 227 -17.56 10.15 15.47
C GLY A 227 -17.16 8.92 14.65
N TYR A 228 -16.22 9.09 13.74
CA TYR A 228 -15.74 8.04 12.86
C TYR A 228 -14.90 6.96 13.55
N ASP A 229 -14.39 7.20 14.77
CA ASP A 229 -13.70 6.19 15.57
C ASP A 229 -14.65 5.33 16.43
N TYR A 230 -15.96 5.57 16.37
CA TYR A 230 -16.96 4.75 17.05
C TYR A 230 -17.18 3.42 16.30
N PRO A 231 -17.38 2.28 17.00
CA PRO A 231 -17.38 2.12 18.44
C PRO A 231 -15.98 2.05 19.05
N GLN A 232 -15.85 2.49 20.29
CA GLN A 232 -14.68 2.22 21.12
C GLN A 232 -14.84 0.83 21.76
N TYR A 233 -13.73 0.10 21.87
CA TYR A 233 -13.62 -1.07 22.75
C TYR A 233 -12.55 -0.82 23.81
N ASN A 234 -12.80 -1.37 25.01
CA ASN A 234 -11.89 -1.16 26.14
C ASN A 234 -10.71 -2.12 26.03
N LEU A 235 -9.50 -1.60 25.77
CA LEU A 235 -8.27 -2.39 25.67
C LEU A 235 -7.90 -3.12 26.98
N ALA A 236 -8.34 -2.60 28.14
CA ALA A 236 -8.17 -3.27 29.43
C ALA A 236 -9.36 -4.18 29.80
N GLY A 237 -10.37 -4.26 28.94
CA GLY A 237 -11.58 -5.05 29.18
C GLY A 237 -11.40 -6.53 28.87
N LYS A 238 -12.25 -7.36 29.52
CA LYS A 238 -12.26 -8.81 29.33
C LYS A 238 -12.49 -9.23 27.87
N ASP A 239 -13.33 -8.53 27.13
CA ASP A 239 -13.64 -8.85 25.75
C ASP A 239 -12.42 -8.67 24.84
N PHE A 240 -11.64 -7.58 25.03
CA PHE A 240 -10.39 -7.40 24.30
C PHE A 240 -9.29 -8.36 24.76
N ALA A 241 -9.27 -8.71 26.06
CA ALA A 241 -8.33 -9.72 26.57
C ALA A 241 -8.51 -11.09 25.87
N MET A 242 -9.74 -11.46 25.53
CA MET A 242 -10.02 -12.69 24.75
C MET A 242 -9.49 -12.58 23.31
N VAL A 243 -9.69 -11.43 22.65
CA VAL A 243 -9.10 -11.18 21.32
C VAL A 243 -7.58 -11.27 21.40
N LYS A 244 -6.97 -10.56 22.34
CA LYS A 244 -5.52 -10.54 22.56
C LYS A 244 -4.96 -11.95 22.75
N GLN A 245 -5.61 -12.77 23.57
CA GLN A 245 -5.21 -14.16 23.78
C GLN A 245 -5.29 -15.01 22.50
N LEU A 246 -6.33 -14.81 21.66
CA LEU A 246 -6.45 -15.50 20.37
C LEU A 246 -5.30 -15.11 19.44
N LEU A 247 -4.94 -13.82 19.38
CA LEU A 247 -3.86 -13.31 18.54
C LEU A 247 -2.49 -13.83 19.03
N GLU A 248 -2.23 -13.76 20.32
CA GLU A 248 -0.98 -14.27 20.92
C GLU A 248 -0.78 -15.77 20.66
N ASN A 249 -1.87 -16.57 20.70
CA ASN A 249 -1.84 -18.01 20.41
C ASN A 249 -1.72 -18.33 18.91
N SER A 250 -1.79 -17.32 18.04
CA SER A 250 -1.72 -17.49 16.59
C SER A 250 -0.43 -16.99 15.97
N ASP A 251 0.51 -16.49 16.75
CA ASP A 251 1.73 -15.80 16.32
C ASP A 251 1.47 -14.54 15.48
N ALA A 252 0.26 -14.00 15.55
CA ALA A 252 -0.10 -12.77 14.85
C ALA A 252 0.54 -11.55 15.53
N GLN A 253 1.02 -10.61 14.75
CA GLN A 253 1.54 -9.35 15.23
C GLN A 253 0.40 -8.37 15.53
N ILE A 254 0.62 -7.48 16.47
CA ILE A 254 -0.31 -6.39 16.78
C ILE A 254 0.33 -5.08 16.32
N GLY A 255 -0.38 -4.38 15.44
CA GLY A 255 -0.03 -3.03 14.99
C GLY A 255 -0.97 -1.98 15.58
N TRP A 256 -0.63 -0.73 15.40
CA TRP A 256 -1.44 0.41 15.79
C TRP A 256 -2.37 0.85 14.64
N HIS A 257 -3.67 0.85 14.89
CA HIS A 257 -4.68 1.45 14.01
C HIS A 257 -4.91 2.91 14.41
N GLY A 258 -4.27 3.84 13.69
CA GLY A 258 -4.30 5.26 14.02
C GLY A 258 -5.71 5.84 13.97
N SER A 259 -6.06 6.64 14.99
CA SER A 259 -7.35 7.34 15.07
C SER A 259 -7.61 8.25 13.87
N TYR A 260 -8.86 8.32 13.43
CA TYR A 260 -9.32 9.28 12.44
C TYR A 260 -9.00 10.75 12.82
N TYR A 261 -9.10 11.07 14.12
CA TYR A 261 -8.86 12.43 14.64
C TYR A 261 -7.43 12.67 15.15
N GLY A 262 -6.55 11.69 14.96
CA GLY A 262 -5.25 11.66 15.63
C GLY A 262 -5.37 11.14 17.06
N GLY A 263 -4.41 10.37 17.51
CA GLY A 263 -4.41 9.73 18.83
C GLY A 263 -3.00 9.52 19.35
N LYS A 264 -2.91 9.10 20.61
CA LYS A 264 -1.63 8.66 21.17
C LYS A 264 -1.27 7.31 20.59
N VAL A 265 0.00 7.11 20.31
CA VAL A 265 0.54 5.80 19.93
C VAL A 265 0.42 4.84 21.11
N ILE A 266 -0.11 3.64 20.89
CA ILE A 266 -0.14 2.58 21.90
C ILE A 266 1.25 1.92 21.93
N GLY A 267 2.05 2.23 22.94
CA GLY A 267 3.35 1.59 23.14
C GLY A 267 4.38 1.91 22.03
N PRO A 268 5.44 1.12 21.90
CA PRO A 268 6.38 1.24 20.78
C PRO A 268 5.72 0.70 19.51
N ALA A 269 4.87 1.51 18.87
CA ALA A 269 4.18 1.15 17.66
C ALA A 269 5.17 1.17 16.49
N ARG A 270 5.70 0.01 16.15
CA ARG A 270 6.52 -0.16 14.96
C ARG A 270 5.65 -0.25 13.70
N LEU A 271 4.51 -0.94 13.78
CA LEU A 271 3.57 -1.21 12.71
C LEU A 271 2.36 -0.29 12.82
N HIS A 272 2.01 0.37 11.74
CA HIS A 272 0.91 1.34 11.71
C HIS A 272 0.03 1.16 10.48
N ARG A 273 -1.27 1.46 10.66
CA ARG A 273 -2.24 1.73 9.58
C ARG A 273 -3.20 2.83 10.02
N SER A 274 -3.41 3.81 9.18
CA SER A 274 -4.36 4.91 9.45
C SER A 274 -5.80 4.45 9.26
N HIS A 275 -6.67 4.76 10.23
CA HIS A 275 -8.11 4.54 10.10
C HIS A 275 -8.68 5.29 8.89
N TYR A 276 -9.58 4.66 8.13
CA TYR A 276 -10.11 5.14 6.85
C TYR A 276 -9.05 5.31 5.75
N LEU A 277 -7.85 4.75 5.89
CA LEU A 277 -6.67 5.03 5.04
C LEU A 277 -6.35 6.54 4.93
N ARG A 278 -6.72 7.31 5.96
CA ARG A 278 -6.57 8.76 6.01
C ARG A 278 -5.18 9.13 6.50
N CYS A 279 -4.30 9.51 5.58
CA CYS A 279 -2.94 9.89 5.91
C CYS A 279 -2.44 10.99 4.96
N SER A 280 -2.24 12.20 5.46
CA SER A 280 -1.60 13.30 4.72
C SER A 280 -0.07 13.18 4.76
N ILE A 281 0.62 13.96 3.93
CA ILE A 281 2.09 14.05 3.94
C ILE A 281 2.61 14.47 5.33
N ASP A 282 1.94 15.44 5.98
CA ASP A 282 2.35 15.89 7.32
C ASP A 282 2.10 14.82 8.40
N GLN A 283 1.01 14.06 8.28
CA GLN A 283 0.77 12.93 9.19
C GLN A 283 1.83 11.84 9.01
N MET A 284 2.27 11.54 7.79
CA MET A 284 3.36 10.59 7.56
C MET A 284 4.67 11.05 8.21
N GLN A 285 5.00 12.35 8.12
CA GLN A 285 6.17 12.88 8.82
C GLN A 285 6.04 12.71 10.33
N ASN A 286 4.88 13.04 10.89
CA ASN A 286 4.63 12.85 12.32
C ASN A 286 4.79 11.38 12.74
N LEU A 287 4.32 10.41 11.92
CA LEU A 287 4.51 8.98 12.19
C LEU A 287 6.00 8.60 12.23
N ALA A 288 6.78 9.08 11.24
CA ALA A 288 8.21 8.87 11.21
C ALA A 288 8.93 9.48 12.44
N ASP A 289 8.56 10.71 12.83
CA ASP A 289 9.10 11.41 14.00
C ASP A 289 8.73 10.72 15.34
N MET A 290 7.58 10.05 15.38
CA MET A 290 7.13 9.24 16.52
C MET A 290 7.80 7.86 16.60
N GLY A 291 8.64 7.50 15.63
CA GLY A 291 9.37 6.23 15.60
C GLY A 291 8.58 5.06 15.00
N VAL A 292 7.49 5.32 14.27
CA VAL A 292 6.84 4.29 13.44
C VAL A 292 7.83 3.89 12.34
N THR A 293 8.05 2.59 12.19
CA THR A 293 9.01 2.06 11.20
C THR A 293 8.35 1.49 9.95
N GLU A 294 7.11 1.02 10.06
CA GLU A 294 6.39 0.35 8.98
C GLU A 294 4.93 0.84 8.92
N ASP A 295 4.49 1.31 7.76
CA ASP A 295 3.13 1.79 7.52
C ASP A 295 2.45 0.99 6.41
N PHE A 296 1.22 0.56 6.66
CA PHE A 296 0.42 -0.29 5.77
C PHE A 296 -0.80 0.45 5.20
N THR A 297 -0.75 1.78 5.14
CA THR A 297 -1.89 2.64 4.73
C THR A 297 -2.00 2.81 3.20
N MET A 298 -0.95 2.53 2.43
CA MET A 298 -0.77 3.03 1.08
C MET A 298 -1.60 2.32 0.01
N MET A 299 -2.92 2.64 -0.04
CA MET A 299 -3.86 2.36 -1.12
C MET A 299 -4.81 3.56 -1.28
N PHE A 300 -5.46 3.67 -2.41
CA PHE A 300 -6.62 4.56 -2.55
C PHE A 300 -7.83 3.94 -1.85
N PRO A 301 -8.63 4.73 -1.08
CA PRO A 301 -9.77 4.16 -0.38
C PRO A 301 -10.90 3.71 -1.31
N ASP A 302 -11.00 4.33 -2.49
CA ASP A 302 -12.06 4.13 -3.48
C ASP A 302 -11.71 3.14 -4.60
N HIS A 303 -10.44 2.69 -4.69
CA HIS A 303 -10.01 1.74 -5.72
C HIS A 303 -8.82 0.87 -5.25
N VAL A 304 -8.88 -0.43 -5.50
CA VAL A 304 -7.76 -1.35 -5.27
C VAL A 304 -6.65 -1.13 -6.30
N GLY A 305 -5.42 -1.51 -5.99
CA GLY A 305 -4.28 -1.38 -6.90
C GLY A 305 -3.07 -0.66 -6.30
N PHE A 306 -2.22 -0.13 -7.15
CA PHE A 306 -0.87 0.31 -6.80
C PHE A 306 -0.76 1.84 -6.67
N ARG A 307 -1.15 2.41 -5.50
CA ARG A 307 -1.05 3.85 -5.24
C ARG A 307 0.37 4.40 -5.37
N LEU A 308 1.37 3.64 -4.96
CA LEU A 308 2.79 4.01 -5.10
C LEU A 308 3.40 3.55 -6.44
N GLN A 309 2.61 2.98 -7.34
CA GLN A 309 3.02 2.43 -8.63
C GLN A 309 4.12 1.36 -8.54
N THR A 310 4.26 0.73 -7.39
CA THR A 310 5.16 -0.40 -7.14
C THR A 310 4.47 -1.45 -6.27
N THR A 311 4.91 -2.70 -6.42
CA THR A 311 4.51 -3.84 -5.58
C THR A 311 5.46 -4.06 -4.40
N ARG A 312 6.51 -3.24 -4.27
CA ARG A 312 7.59 -3.42 -3.30
C ARG A 312 7.54 -2.39 -2.20
N ALA A 313 7.99 -2.75 -1.00
CA ALA A 313 8.13 -1.82 0.12
C ALA A 313 9.08 -0.66 -0.23
N VAL A 314 8.72 0.54 0.19
CA VAL A 314 9.40 1.79 -0.14
C VAL A 314 9.83 2.50 1.15
N ARG A 315 11.09 2.88 1.27
CA ARG A 315 11.47 3.88 2.27
C ARG A 315 10.90 5.23 1.85
N TRP A 316 10.05 5.79 2.69
CA TRP A 316 9.35 7.00 2.33
C TRP A 316 10.27 8.22 2.19
N ILE A 317 10.11 8.92 1.08
CA ILE A 317 10.74 10.22 0.81
C ILE A 317 9.71 11.30 1.11
N ASN A 318 10.01 12.20 2.05
CA ASN A 318 9.15 13.35 2.27
C ASN A 318 9.31 14.36 1.11
N PRO A 319 8.28 14.56 0.28
CA PRO A 319 8.39 15.42 -0.90
C PRO A 319 8.40 16.92 -0.55
N LYS A 320 8.05 17.33 0.69
CA LYS A 320 8.13 18.72 1.14
C LYS A 320 9.54 19.10 1.56
N THR A 321 10.19 18.20 2.29
CA THR A 321 11.54 18.46 2.84
C THR A 321 12.64 17.85 2.00
N MET A 322 12.28 17.05 1.00
CA MET A 322 13.19 16.34 0.13
C MET A 322 14.19 15.49 0.94
N SER A 323 13.67 14.73 1.90
CA SER A 323 14.45 13.89 2.79
C SER A 323 13.97 12.44 2.77
N LEU A 324 14.92 11.51 2.75
CA LEU A 324 14.67 10.09 2.91
C LEU A 324 14.49 9.77 4.40
N THR A 325 13.36 9.17 4.77
CA THR A 325 13.05 8.82 6.15
C THR A 325 13.37 7.34 6.46
N ASN A 326 13.21 6.93 7.72
CA ASN A 326 13.29 5.51 8.11
C ASN A 326 11.93 4.81 8.06
N LEU A 327 10.84 5.52 7.72
CA LEU A 327 9.52 4.95 7.58
C LEU A 327 9.43 4.13 6.28
N VAL A 328 9.10 2.86 6.40
CA VAL A 328 8.85 1.97 5.26
C VAL A 328 7.35 1.93 4.98
N LEU A 329 6.97 2.16 3.75
CA LEU A 329 5.60 2.05 3.26
C LEU A 329 5.42 0.69 2.59
N HIS A 330 4.46 -0.08 3.06
CA HIS A 330 4.02 -1.33 2.45
C HIS A 330 2.80 -1.06 1.57
N PRO A 331 2.88 -1.30 0.24
CA PRO A 331 1.75 -1.05 -0.66
C PRO A 331 0.57 -1.96 -0.32
N LEU A 332 -0.51 -1.39 0.22
CA LEU A 332 -1.74 -2.14 0.42
C LEU A 332 -2.37 -2.42 -0.95
N THR A 333 -2.52 -3.68 -1.29
CA THR A 333 -2.95 -4.11 -2.63
C THR A 333 -4.46 -4.19 -2.75
N VAL A 334 -5.12 -4.79 -1.75
CA VAL A 334 -6.57 -5.04 -1.74
C VAL A 334 -7.15 -4.78 -0.36
N MET A 335 -8.30 -4.09 -0.31
CA MET A 335 -9.13 -3.93 0.88
C MET A 335 -10.56 -4.38 0.57
N ASP A 336 -11.13 -5.21 1.44
CA ASP A 336 -12.48 -5.77 1.31
C ASP A 336 -13.58 -4.71 1.09
N CYS A 337 -13.59 -3.66 1.92
CA CYS A 337 -14.58 -2.59 1.82
C CYS A 337 -14.52 -1.85 0.48
N THR A 338 -13.34 -1.70 -0.11
CA THR A 338 -13.18 -1.03 -1.41
C THR A 338 -13.87 -1.82 -2.53
N LEU A 339 -13.82 -3.15 -2.47
CA LEU A 339 -14.41 -4.00 -3.49
C LEU A 339 -15.95 -3.90 -3.49
N SER A 340 -16.59 -3.94 -2.32
CA SER A 340 -18.04 -4.13 -2.19
C SER A 340 -18.84 -2.85 -1.94
N ASN A 341 -18.22 -1.78 -1.47
CA ASN A 341 -18.94 -0.55 -1.12
C ASN A 341 -19.52 0.11 -2.36
N SER A 342 -20.82 0.43 -2.33
CA SER A 342 -21.54 1.08 -3.44
C SER A 342 -21.04 2.49 -3.80
N GLN A 343 -20.29 3.14 -2.89
CA GLN A 343 -19.63 4.43 -3.15
C GLN A 343 -18.23 4.29 -3.75
N TYR A 344 -17.71 3.06 -3.83
CA TYR A 344 -16.38 2.73 -4.35
C TYR A 344 -16.52 1.84 -5.61
N MET A 345 -15.87 0.68 -5.64
CA MET A 345 -15.90 -0.17 -6.83
C MET A 345 -17.23 -0.91 -7.04
N ASN A 346 -18.00 -1.18 -5.97
CA ASN A 346 -19.32 -1.83 -6.01
C ASN A 346 -19.34 -3.13 -6.82
N LEU A 347 -18.32 -3.98 -6.66
CA LEU A 347 -18.17 -5.22 -7.42
C LEU A 347 -19.01 -6.35 -6.80
N ASN A 348 -19.52 -7.24 -7.65
CA ASN A 348 -20.02 -8.54 -7.21
C ASN A 348 -18.82 -9.49 -6.90
N GLU A 349 -19.11 -10.71 -6.40
CA GLU A 349 -18.08 -11.65 -5.98
C GLU A 349 -17.13 -12.08 -7.11
N ASP A 350 -17.66 -12.36 -8.30
CA ASP A 350 -16.87 -12.82 -9.43
C ASP A 350 -15.99 -11.69 -9.99
N GLU A 351 -16.51 -10.48 -10.10
CA GLU A 351 -15.76 -9.28 -10.48
C GLU A 351 -14.65 -9.00 -9.46
N ALA A 352 -14.97 -9.05 -8.16
CA ALA A 352 -14.00 -8.84 -7.10
C ALA A 352 -12.89 -9.90 -7.11
N TYR A 353 -13.24 -11.17 -7.33
CA TYR A 353 -12.24 -12.25 -7.47
C TYR A 353 -11.31 -12.00 -8.64
N PHE A 354 -11.86 -11.64 -9.81
CA PHE A 354 -11.08 -11.37 -11.02
C PHE A 354 -10.10 -10.20 -10.83
N GLU A 355 -10.56 -9.09 -10.24
CA GLU A 355 -9.67 -7.94 -9.98
C GLU A 355 -8.56 -8.29 -8.97
N CYS A 356 -8.90 -9.04 -7.90
CA CYS A 356 -7.89 -9.50 -6.96
C CYS A 356 -6.88 -10.45 -7.62
N GLN A 357 -7.32 -11.38 -8.46
CA GLN A 357 -6.44 -12.31 -9.18
C GLN A 357 -5.43 -11.56 -10.04
N ARG A 358 -5.87 -10.56 -10.80
CA ARG A 358 -5.00 -9.72 -11.64
C ARG A 358 -3.92 -8.99 -10.80
N LEU A 359 -4.31 -8.45 -9.64
CA LEU A 359 -3.38 -7.76 -8.75
C LEU A 359 -2.37 -8.74 -8.13
N ILE A 360 -2.83 -9.89 -7.64
CA ILE A 360 -1.99 -10.95 -7.06
C ILE A 360 -0.95 -11.40 -8.08
N GLU A 361 -1.36 -11.64 -9.32
CA GLU A 361 -0.45 -12.00 -10.42
C GLU A 361 0.60 -10.92 -10.67
N LYS A 362 0.21 -9.63 -10.71
CA LYS A 362 1.16 -8.51 -10.87
C LYS A 362 2.18 -8.44 -9.74
N VAL A 363 1.76 -8.66 -8.50
CA VAL A 363 2.68 -8.69 -7.34
C VAL A 363 3.67 -9.85 -7.50
N TYR A 364 3.19 -11.05 -7.82
CA TYR A 364 4.01 -12.24 -8.01
C TYR A 364 5.05 -12.06 -9.11
N GLN A 365 4.63 -11.54 -10.29
CA GLN A 365 5.49 -11.31 -11.45
C GLN A 365 6.62 -10.30 -11.19
N ASN A 366 6.49 -9.43 -10.20
CA ASN A 366 7.48 -8.41 -9.86
C ASN A 366 8.26 -8.72 -8.57
N ALA A 367 8.18 -9.94 -8.07
CA ALA A 367 8.78 -10.35 -6.79
C ALA A 367 8.42 -9.35 -5.65
N GLY A 368 7.16 -8.94 -5.62
CA GLY A 368 6.66 -7.89 -4.74
C GLY A 368 6.12 -8.41 -3.41
N GLU A 369 5.62 -7.49 -2.59
CA GLU A 369 4.89 -7.78 -1.36
C GLU A 369 3.39 -7.77 -1.64
N LEU A 370 2.70 -8.81 -1.21
CA LEU A 370 1.24 -8.83 -1.25
C LEU A 370 0.69 -8.43 0.11
N VAL A 371 -0.05 -7.33 0.17
CA VAL A 371 -0.75 -6.89 1.39
C VAL A 371 -2.25 -6.94 1.16
N LEU A 372 -2.94 -7.81 1.89
CA LEU A 372 -4.39 -7.92 1.89
C LEU A 372 -4.96 -7.37 3.20
N LEU A 373 -6.05 -6.61 3.12
CA LEU A 373 -6.81 -6.13 4.27
C LEU A 373 -8.23 -6.69 4.27
N TRP A 374 -8.57 -7.40 5.34
CA TRP A 374 -9.91 -7.91 5.60
C TRP A 374 -10.35 -7.55 7.01
N HIS A 375 -11.47 -6.83 7.15
CA HIS A 375 -12.02 -6.47 8.46
C HIS A 375 -12.79 -7.64 9.09
N ASN A 376 -12.64 -7.83 10.39
CA ASN A 376 -13.41 -8.84 11.11
C ASN A 376 -14.94 -8.62 11.02
N THR A 377 -15.37 -7.38 10.92
CA THR A 377 -16.78 -6.98 10.89
C THR A 377 -17.49 -7.26 9.55
N ILE A 378 -16.74 -7.42 8.45
CA ILE A 378 -17.29 -7.68 7.12
C ILE A 378 -17.46 -9.19 6.85
N ILE A 379 -16.80 -10.04 7.63
CA ILE A 379 -16.88 -11.52 7.56
C ILE A 379 -18.19 -12.00 8.19
N THR A 380 -19.29 -11.51 7.74
CA THR A 380 -20.61 -11.93 8.18
C THR A 380 -21.19 -13.00 7.24
N ASN A 381 -22.35 -13.55 7.59
CA ASN A 381 -23.10 -14.44 6.69
C ASN A 381 -23.84 -13.66 5.58
N GLU A 382 -23.83 -12.34 5.65
CA GLU A 382 -24.36 -11.44 4.65
C GLU A 382 -23.21 -10.92 3.77
N GLY A 383 -23.40 -10.91 2.47
CA GLY A 383 -22.38 -10.54 1.51
C GLY A 383 -21.36 -11.66 1.19
N TYR A 384 -20.48 -11.39 0.25
CA TYR A 384 -19.60 -12.41 -0.34
C TYR A 384 -18.20 -12.51 0.29
N HIS A 385 -17.83 -11.62 1.21
CA HIS A 385 -16.44 -11.58 1.74
C HIS A 385 -16.04 -12.85 2.49
N ARG A 386 -17.01 -13.52 3.11
CA ARG A 386 -16.78 -14.80 3.79
C ARG A 386 -16.44 -15.94 2.83
N SER A 387 -16.93 -15.89 1.58
CA SER A 387 -16.59 -16.85 0.52
C SER A 387 -15.37 -16.41 -0.29
N LEU A 388 -15.24 -15.12 -0.58
CA LEU A 388 -14.16 -14.58 -1.38
C LEU A 388 -12.78 -14.76 -0.71
N TYR A 389 -12.66 -14.44 0.59
CA TYR A 389 -11.36 -14.49 1.28
C TYR A 389 -10.67 -15.86 1.18
N PRO A 390 -11.33 -16.99 1.51
CA PRO A 390 -10.73 -18.32 1.32
C PRO A 390 -10.40 -18.65 -0.13
N LYS A 391 -11.17 -18.15 -1.13
CA LYS A 391 -10.85 -18.36 -2.55
C LYS A 391 -9.53 -17.66 -2.92
N LEU A 392 -9.31 -16.44 -2.42
CA LEU A 392 -8.06 -15.73 -2.64
C LEU A 392 -6.87 -16.43 -1.96
N LEU A 393 -7.05 -16.94 -0.75
CA LEU A 393 -6.00 -17.69 -0.07
C LEU A 393 -5.64 -18.99 -0.82
N ASN A 394 -6.62 -19.70 -1.36
CA ASN A 394 -6.36 -20.88 -2.21
C ASN A 394 -5.57 -20.48 -3.47
N LEU A 395 -5.95 -19.37 -4.12
CA LEU A 395 -5.21 -18.85 -5.27
C LEU A 395 -3.73 -18.57 -4.93
N LEU A 396 -3.43 -18.00 -3.73
CA LEU A 396 -2.05 -17.78 -3.29
C LEU A 396 -1.27 -19.09 -3.17
N THR A 397 -1.91 -20.13 -2.63
CA THR A 397 -1.27 -21.45 -2.50
C THR A 397 -0.97 -22.05 -3.89
N GLU A 398 -1.89 -21.94 -4.83
CA GLU A 398 -1.71 -22.43 -6.20
C GLU A 398 -0.55 -21.68 -6.90
N THR A 399 -0.54 -20.33 -6.81
CA THR A 399 0.47 -19.46 -7.43
C THR A 399 1.89 -19.74 -6.90
N THR A 400 2.04 -20.15 -5.64
CA THR A 400 3.36 -20.45 -5.05
C THR A 400 3.88 -21.83 -5.39
N HIS A 401 3.05 -22.73 -5.93
CA HIS A 401 3.42 -24.10 -6.29
C HIS A 401 3.69 -24.28 -7.80
N GLU A 402 3.38 -23.28 -8.63
CA GLU A 402 3.78 -23.20 -10.05
C GLU A 402 5.20 -22.64 -10.20
#